data_37ea5d3ea632751cbb26a398447e8eff
#
_entry.id   37ea5d3ea632751cbb26a398447e8eff
#
_cell.length_a   1.000
_cell.length_b   1.000
_cell.length_c   1.000
_cell.angle_alpha   90.00
_cell.angle_beta   90.00
_cell.angle_gamma   90.00
#
_symmetry.space_group_name_H-M   'P 1'
#
loop_
_entity.id
_entity.type
_entity.pdbx_description
1 polymer ?
#
loop_
_entity_poly.entity_id
_entity_poly.type
_entity_poly.pdbx_seq_one_letter_code
_entity_poly.pdbx_strand_id
1 'polypeptide(L)'
;PYRRQRQMCIRDSIRNVVDVMNAQKGDDLPVSAFAGREDGTFPAGTSKFEKRGIAISVPEWQVNNCIQCNQCAYVCPHAAIRPFLITDEELAAAPAGTETKPAIGKELAGLKFKIQVSPLDCTGCGNCADVCPAKEKALIMKPLESQEAEIARFEYMDKKVGYKKVVEPNNVKNSQFQQPLFEFSGACAGCGETPYIKLITQLFGERMMVANATGCTSIYGGSAPSTPYCKNYQSGRGVAWANSLFEDNAEYGLGMAEGNNRLRDRAKRLLEENLSNFSAETQAAVNEWLAAFEDGEKTLVASDNMSAALAKENSAIAKEILELKAYFTKKSQWIFGGDGWAYDCLLYTSDAADDKA
;
A
#
# COMPACT_ATOMS: atom_id res chain seq x y z
N PRO A 1 7.25 23.35 -0.81
CA PRO A 1 6.35 23.70 0.31
C PRO A 1 5.31 22.60 0.59
N TYR A 2 4.66 22.04 -0.43
CA TYR A 2 3.61 21.00 -0.28
C TYR A 2 4.08 19.72 0.43
N ARG A 3 5.32 19.25 0.21
CA ARG A 3 5.84 18.05 0.88
C ARG A 3 6.11 18.28 2.38
N ARG A 4 6.58 19.44 2.78
CA ARG A 4 6.79 19.78 4.20
C ARG A 4 5.47 19.96 4.94
N GLN A 5 4.48 20.59 4.33
CA GLN A 5 3.15 20.77 4.90
C GLN A 5 2.45 19.42 5.14
N ARG A 6 2.53 18.48 4.17
CA ARG A 6 1.96 17.13 4.34
C ARG A 6 2.65 16.31 5.45
N GLN A 7 3.96 16.44 5.63
CA GLN A 7 4.67 15.79 6.73
C GLN A 7 4.32 16.41 8.10
N MET A 8 4.11 17.71 8.16
CA MET A 8 3.61 18.37 9.37
C MET A 8 2.18 17.92 9.70
N CYS A 9 1.28 17.89 8.72
CA CYS A 9 -0.10 17.41 8.90
C CYS A 9 -0.19 15.97 9.42
N ILE A 10 0.70 15.06 8.95
CA ILE A 10 0.74 13.67 9.46
C ILE A 10 1.24 13.66 10.91
N ARG A 11 2.32 14.36 11.23
CA ARG A 11 2.86 14.43 12.58
C ARG A 11 1.87 15.07 13.58
N ASP A 12 1.19 16.13 13.18
CA ASP A 12 0.19 16.79 13.99
C ASP A 12 -1.04 15.90 14.19
N SER A 13 -1.45 15.16 13.16
CA SER A 13 -2.52 14.16 13.27
C SER A 13 -2.15 13.03 14.23
N ILE A 14 -0.90 12.55 14.19
CA ILE A 14 -0.44 11.52 15.13
C ILE A 14 -0.49 12.07 16.57
N ARG A 15 0.20 13.18 16.85
CA ARG A 15 0.34 13.71 18.21
C ARG A 15 -0.97 14.23 18.79
N ASN A 16 -1.75 14.92 17.98
CA ASN A 16 -2.92 15.64 18.47
C ASN A 16 -4.21 14.83 18.38
N VAL A 17 -4.23 13.72 17.65
CA VAL A 17 -5.41 12.87 17.49
C VAL A 17 -5.09 11.41 17.82
N VAL A 18 -4.21 10.75 17.05
CA VAL A 18 -3.98 9.31 17.19
C VAL A 18 -3.40 8.95 18.56
N ASP A 19 -2.39 9.66 19.04
CA ASP A 19 -1.78 9.41 20.36
C ASP A 19 -2.78 9.63 21.49
N VAL A 20 -3.64 10.65 21.37
CA VAL A 20 -4.68 10.95 22.37
C VAL A 20 -5.73 9.84 22.39
N MET A 21 -6.17 9.37 21.21
CA MET A 21 -7.14 8.26 21.09
C MET A 21 -6.53 6.95 21.59
N ASN A 22 -5.28 6.66 21.27
CA ASN A 22 -4.56 5.47 21.77
C ASN A 22 -4.37 5.50 23.31
N ALA A 23 -4.24 6.70 23.89
CA ALA A 23 -4.25 6.88 25.33
C ALA A 23 -5.65 6.78 25.98
N GLN A 24 -6.68 6.42 25.21
CA GLN A 24 -8.08 6.36 25.63
C GLN A 24 -8.64 7.70 26.15
N LYS A 25 -8.13 8.80 25.59
CA LYS A 25 -8.56 10.18 25.89
C LYS A 25 -9.23 10.86 24.70
N GLY A 26 -9.79 10.07 23.78
CA GLY A 26 -10.44 10.59 22.58
C GLY A 26 -11.60 11.55 22.88
N ASP A 27 -12.34 11.31 23.98
CA ASP A 27 -13.44 12.16 24.42
C ASP A 27 -13.00 13.56 24.89
N ASP A 28 -11.70 13.73 25.21
CA ASP A 28 -11.12 15.04 25.56
C ASP A 28 -10.84 15.90 24.30
N LEU A 29 -10.92 15.30 23.09
CA LEU A 29 -10.66 16.01 21.84
C LEU A 29 -11.84 16.92 21.48
N PRO A 30 -11.60 18.21 21.24
CA PRO A 30 -12.64 19.08 20.72
C PRO A 30 -12.94 18.74 19.25
N VAL A 31 -14.16 19.01 18.77
CA VAL A 31 -14.55 18.81 17.36
C VAL A 31 -13.60 19.52 16.40
N SER A 32 -13.04 20.67 16.81
CA SER A 32 -12.05 21.42 16.03
C SER A 32 -10.71 20.69 15.81
N ALA A 33 -10.42 19.60 16.56
CA ALA A 33 -9.25 18.75 16.28
C ALA A 33 -9.37 18.04 14.91
N PHE A 34 -10.58 17.95 14.36
CA PHE A 34 -10.87 17.35 13.06
C PHE A 34 -11.11 18.40 11.95
N ALA A 35 -10.86 19.69 12.21
CA ALA A 35 -10.95 20.74 11.20
C ALA A 35 -10.10 20.44 9.96
N GLY A 36 -10.66 20.63 8.77
CA GLY A 36 -10.03 20.26 7.49
C GLY A 36 -10.15 18.77 7.13
N ARG A 37 -11.03 18.04 7.82
CA ARG A 37 -11.35 16.61 7.59
C ARG A 37 -12.85 16.36 7.67
N GLU A 38 -13.63 17.38 7.38
CA GLU A 38 -15.09 17.36 7.41
C GLU A 38 -15.66 16.38 6.37
N ASP A 39 -14.87 16.07 5.35
CA ASP A 39 -15.15 15.08 4.32
C ASP A 39 -14.87 13.62 4.74
N GLY A 40 -14.46 13.39 6.01
CA GLY A 40 -14.12 12.07 6.53
C GLY A 40 -12.73 11.55 6.13
N THR A 41 -11.89 12.36 5.45
CA THR A 41 -10.53 11.94 5.09
C THR A 41 -9.61 11.86 6.30
N PHE A 42 -8.70 10.88 6.30
CA PHE A 42 -7.66 10.72 7.30
C PHE A 42 -6.30 10.45 6.63
N PRO A 43 -5.15 10.88 7.21
CA PRO A 43 -3.86 10.66 6.62
C PRO A 43 -3.50 9.18 6.48
N ALA A 44 -3.08 8.78 5.28
CA ALA A 44 -2.64 7.43 5.00
C ALA A 44 -1.31 7.08 5.68
N GLY A 45 -1.12 5.81 6.06
CA GLY A 45 0.13 5.28 6.59
C GLY A 45 0.45 5.73 8.02
N THR A 46 -0.56 5.98 8.83
CA THR A 46 -0.37 6.40 10.24
C THR A 46 -0.02 5.23 11.15
N SER A 47 -0.38 3.99 10.83
CA SER A 47 -0.09 2.79 11.62
C SER A 47 1.40 2.58 11.91
N LYS A 48 2.29 3.03 11.02
CA LYS A 48 3.74 2.91 11.21
C LYS A 48 4.30 3.70 12.41
N PHE A 49 3.51 4.61 12.95
CA PHE A 49 3.91 5.42 14.11
C PHE A 49 3.48 4.83 15.46
N GLU A 50 2.62 3.81 15.46
CA GLU A 50 2.12 3.21 16.70
C GLU A 50 3.18 2.45 17.47
N LYS A 51 4.02 1.65 16.77
CA LYS A 51 5.15 0.92 17.39
C LYS A 51 4.75 0.21 18.69
N ARG A 52 3.73 -0.65 18.61
CA ARG A 52 3.07 -1.24 19.79
C ARG A 52 3.97 -2.13 20.63
N GLY A 53 4.94 -2.84 20.01
CA GLY A 53 5.89 -3.69 20.73
C GLY A 53 5.22 -4.83 21.52
N ILE A 54 4.12 -5.40 21.03
CA ILE A 54 3.28 -6.36 21.77
C ILE A 54 3.77 -7.80 21.71
N ALA A 55 4.73 -8.11 20.83
CA ALA A 55 5.23 -9.47 20.66
C ALA A 55 6.16 -9.85 21.81
N ILE A 56 5.92 -11.02 22.44
CA ILE A 56 6.86 -11.61 23.41
C ILE A 56 8.13 -12.06 22.69
N SER A 57 7.95 -12.66 21.50
CA SER A 57 9.05 -13.13 20.65
C SER A 57 8.85 -12.70 19.23
N VAL A 58 9.96 -12.36 18.56
CA VAL A 58 10.00 -11.92 17.15
C VAL A 58 11.01 -12.79 16.38
N PRO A 59 10.86 -12.94 15.05
CA PRO A 59 11.76 -13.77 14.27
C PRO A 59 13.13 -13.11 14.10
N GLU A 60 14.19 -13.85 14.47
CA GLU A 60 15.59 -13.55 14.12
C GLU A 60 15.96 -14.24 12.82
N TRP A 61 16.62 -13.50 11.90
CA TRP A 61 16.99 -14.04 10.60
C TRP A 61 18.34 -14.76 10.65
N GLN A 62 18.33 -16.03 10.30
CA GLN A 62 19.53 -16.87 10.16
C GLN A 62 20.03 -16.82 8.72
N VAL A 63 21.00 -15.96 8.46
CA VAL A 63 21.51 -15.62 7.10
C VAL A 63 21.88 -16.87 6.31
N ASN A 64 22.66 -17.78 6.94
CA ASN A 64 23.22 -18.95 6.27
C ASN A 64 22.14 -19.95 5.82
N ASN A 65 21.05 -20.07 6.58
CA ASN A 65 19.99 -21.03 6.33
C ASN A 65 18.97 -20.52 5.29
N CYS A 66 18.98 -19.20 5.00
CA CYS A 66 17.99 -18.57 4.14
C CYS A 66 18.20 -18.93 2.66
N ILE A 67 17.16 -19.44 2.01
CA ILE A 67 17.14 -19.77 0.58
C ILE A 67 16.53 -18.65 -0.29
N GLN A 68 16.19 -17.51 0.28
CA GLN A 68 15.64 -16.31 -0.39
C GLN A 68 14.32 -16.56 -1.14
N CYS A 69 13.44 -17.40 -0.61
CA CYS A 69 12.13 -17.68 -1.24
C CYS A 69 11.06 -16.63 -0.95
N ASN A 70 11.26 -15.75 0.03
CA ASN A 70 10.35 -14.69 0.49
C ASN A 70 8.97 -15.17 1.02
N GLN A 71 8.77 -16.47 1.26
CA GLN A 71 7.51 -16.98 1.81
C GLN A 71 7.19 -16.39 3.18
N CYS A 72 8.20 -16.13 4.00
CA CYS A 72 8.03 -15.48 5.31
C CYS A 72 7.45 -14.05 5.19
N ALA A 73 7.88 -13.28 4.20
CA ALA A 73 7.32 -11.96 3.93
C ALA A 73 5.91 -12.08 3.35
N TYR A 74 5.69 -13.08 2.47
CA TYR A 74 4.40 -13.32 1.83
C TYR A 74 3.29 -13.59 2.84
N VAL A 75 3.52 -14.45 3.83
CA VAL A 75 2.51 -14.83 4.83
C VAL A 75 2.38 -13.84 6.00
N CYS A 76 3.26 -12.84 6.09
CA CYS A 76 3.22 -11.92 7.23
C CYS A 76 1.97 -11.02 7.18
N PRO A 77 1.07 -11.11 8.19
CA PRO A 77 -0.18 -10.35 8.19
C PRO A 77 0.02 -8.84 8.34
N HIS A 78 1.15 -8.44 8.92
CA HIS A 78 1.40 -7.04 9.30
C HIS A 78 2.48 -6.35 8.45
N ALA A 79 2.99 -7.03 7.42
CA ALA A 79 4.15 -6.54 6.65
C ALA A 79 5.36 -6.17 7.52
N ALA A 80 5.50 -6.82 8.67
CA ALA A 80 6.57 -6.57 9.63
C ALA A 80 7.88 -7.28 9.27
N ILE A 81 7.86 -8.23 8.35
CA ILE A 81 9.02 -8.91 7.80
C ILE A 81 9.09 -8.67 6.30
N ARG A 82 10.23 -8.19 5.81
CA ARG A 82 10.39 -7.73 4.42
C ARG A 82 11.75 -8.11 3.85
N PRO A 83 11.83 -8.53 2.57
CA PRO A 83 13.09 -8.66 1.87
C PRO A 83 13.55 -7.30 1.33
N PHE A 84 14.85 -7.05 1.42
CA PHE A 84 15.49 -5.88 0.81
C PHE A 84 16.64 -6.29 -0.10
N LEU A 85 16.80 -5.51 -1.18
CA LEU A 85 17.91 -5.58 -2.10
C LEU A 85 18.83 -4.38 -1.87
N ILE A 86 20.09 -4.62 -1.60
CA ILE A 86 21.02 -3.63 -1.03
C ILE A 86 22.24 -3.53 -1.94
N THR A 87 22.70 -2.32 -2.28
CA THR A 87 23.98 -2.09 -2.95
C THR A 87 25.14 -2.11 -1.95
N ASP A 88 26.38 -2.15 -2.43
CA ASP A 88 27.55 -2.11 -1.56
C ASP A 88 27.66 -0.77 -0.82
N GLU A 89 27.31 0.35 -1.47
CA GLU A 89 27.31 1.68 -0.87
C GLU A 89 26.25 1.79 0.23
N GLU A 90 25.05 1.26 0.00
CA GLU A 90 23.97 1.23 0.99
C GLU A 90 24.35 0.36 2.19
N LEU A 91 25.04 -0.76 1.95
CA LEU A 91 25.51 -1.63 3.02
C LEU A 91 26.62 -0.97 3.86
N ALA A 92 27.53 -0.24 3.21
CA ALA A 92 28.60 0.48 3.92
C ALA A 92 28.07 1.58 4.85
N ALA A 93 26.91 2.15 4.51
CA ALA A 93 26.23 3.17 5.34
C ALA A 93 25.21 2.58 6.35
N ALA A 94 25.02 1.26 6.36
CA ALA A 94 24.03 0.61 7.21
C ALA A 94 24.48 0.56 8.69
N PRO A 95 23.55 0.48 9.64
CA PRO A 95 23.87 0.29 11.05
C PRO A 95 24.75 -0.95 11.28
N ALA A 96 25.64 -0.85 12.28
CA ALA A 96 26.57 -1.92 12.60
C ALA A 96 25.87 -3.28 12.81
N GLY A 97 26.52 -4.38 12.39
CA GLY A 97 25.97 -5.72 12.49
C GLY A 97 24.83 -6.02 11.50
N THR A 98 24.67 -5.21 10.45
CA THR A 98 23.75 -5.52 9.35
C THR A 98 24.28 -6.68 8.51
N GLU A 99 23.67 -7.84 8.68
CA GLU A 99 24.03 -9.04 7.92
C GLU A 99 23.30 -9.08 6.59
N THR A 100 23.98 -9.57 5.55
CA THR A 100 23.46 -9.73 4.19
C THR A 100 24.07 -10.97 3.53
N LYS A 101 23.50 -11.41 2.42
CA LYS A 101 24.11 -12.42 1.54
C LYS A 101 23.90 -12.01 0.08
N PRO A 102 24.69 -12.55 -0.88
CA PRO A 102 24.48 -12.27 -2.29
C PRO A 102 23.05 -12.61 -2.71
N ALA A 103 22.41 -11.74 -3.49
CA ALA A 103 21.07 -11.99 -3.99
C ALA A 103 21.09 -13.09 -5.08
N ILE A 104 20.12 -14.00 -5.07
CA ILE A 104 20.00 -15.13 -6.01
C ILE A 104 19.03 -14.75 -7.13
N GLY A 105 19.54 -14.66 -8.35
CA GLY A 105 18.80 -14.36 -9.59
C GLY A 105 19.68 -13.58 -10.56
N LYS A 106 19.53 -13.84 -11.88
CA LYS A 106 20.33 -13.14 -12.91
C LYS A 106 20.09 -11.62 -12.88
N GLU A 107 18.83 -11.22 -12.70
CA GLU A 107 18.39 -9.81 -12.64
C GLU A 107 18.81 -9.11 -11.35
N LEU A 108 19.25 -9.88 -10.33
CA LEU A 108 19.67 -9.40 -9.02
C LEU A 108 21.19 -9.40 -8.86
N ALA A 109 21.93 -9.66 -9.95
CA ALA A 109 23.39 -9.71 -9.92
C ALA A 109 23.99 -8.38 -9.42
N GLY A 110 24.97 -8.46 -8.53
CA GLY A 110 25.60 -7.29 -7.91
C GLY A 110 24.84 -6.70 -6.71
N LEU A 111 23.65 -7.22 -6.38
CA LEU A 111 22.92 -6.82 -5.20
C LEU A 111 23.10 -7.83 -4.05
N LYS A 112 22.94 -7.35 -2.84
CA LYS A 112 22.85 -8.16 -1.62
C LYS A 112 21.42 -8.26 -1.15
N PHE A 113 21.10 -9.38 -0.52
CA PHE A 113 19.79 -9.72 -0.01
C PHE A 113 19.77 -9.73 1.52
N LYS A 114 18.72 -9.20 2.10
CA LYS A 114 18.45 -9.27 3.54
C LYS A 114 16.96 -9.48 3.78
N ILE A 115 16.62 -10.36 4.73
CA ILE A 115 15.31 -10.33 5.40
C ILE A 115 15.43 -9.42 6.61
N GLN A 116 14.58 -8.40 6.66
CA GLN A 116 14.53 -7.45 7.77
C GLN A 116 13.19 -7.53 8.48
N VAL A 117 13.24 -7.59 9.79
CA VAL A 117 12.06 -7.59 10.67
C VAL A 117 11.92 -6.23 11.33
N SER A 118 10.68 -5.74 11.49
CA SER A 118 10.33 -4.64 12.38
C SER A 118 9.86 -5.22 13.72
N PRO A 119 10.69 -5.21 14.77
CA PRO A 119 10.33 -5.88 16.03
C PRO A 119 9.13 -5.26 16.71
N LEU A 120 9.01 -3.92 16.66
CA LEU A 120 7.92 -3.18 17.32
C LEU A 120 6.57 -3.29 16.60
N ASP A 121 6.56 -3.69 15.34
CA ASP A 121 5.35 -3.87 14.54
C ASP A 121 4.99 -5.36 14.36
N CYS A 122 5.85 -6.25 14.78
CA CYS A 122 5.61 -7.69 14.79
C CYS A 122 4.62 -8.06 15.91
N THR A 123 3.67 -8.96 15.62
CA THR A 123 2.70 -9.47 16.59
C THR A 123 3.09 -10.83 17.21
N GLY A 124 4.25 -11.38 16.82
CA GLY A 124 4.77 -12.63 17.39
C GLY A 124 4.02 -13.91 16.99
N CYS A 125 3.25 -13.88 15.91
CA CYS A 125 2.38 -15.01 15.50
C CYS A 125 3.12 -16.30 15.08
N GLY A 126 4.39 -16.21 14.68
CA GLY A 126 5.20 -17.38 14.30
C GLY A 126 5.03 -17.86 12.86
N ASN A 127 4.00 -17.43 12.10
CA ASN A 127 3.70 -17.93 10.75
C ASN A 127 4.91 -17.90 9.80
N CYS A 128 5.76 -16.89 9.89
CA CYS A 128 6.96 -16.77 9.05
C CYS A 128 8.02 -17.85 9.36
N ALA A 129 8.15 -18.26 10.62
CA ALA A 129 9.04 -19.34 11.04
C ALA A 129 8.48 -20.71 10.61
N ASP A 130 7.16 -20.89 10.79
CA ASP A 130 6.49 -22.17 10.46
C ASP A 130 6.53 -22.46 8.96
N VAL A 131 6.23 -21.46 8.10
CA VAL A 131 6.20 -21.61 6.65
C VAL A 131 7.59 -21.74 6.02
N CYS A 132 8.66 -21.45 6.75
CA CYS A 132 10.01 -21.47 6.22
C CYS A 132 10.39 -22.86 5.71
N PRO A 133 10.66 -23.04 4.39
CA PRO A 133 10.94 -24.36 3.80
C PRO A 133 12.41 -24.77 3.88
N ALA A 134 13.26 -23.94 4.47
CA ALA A 134 14.68 -24.25 4.62
C ALA A 134 14.87 -25.49 5.52
N LYS A 135 15.85 -26.34 5.18
CA LYS A 135 16.15 -27.57 5.94
C LYS A 135 16.40 -27.27 7.42
N GLU A 136 17.22 -26.25 7.66
CA GLU A 136 17.34 -25.59 8.96
C GLU A 136 16.62 -24.25 8.86
N LYS A 137 15.70 -23.99 9.79
CA LYS A 137 14.86 -22.80 9.75
C LYS A 137 15.69 -21.52 9.63
N ALA A 138 15.35 -20.69 8.66
CA ALA A 138 16.01 -19.40 8.48
C ALA A 138 15.41 -18.29 9.38
N LEU A 139 14.38 -18.59 10.13
CA LEU A 139 13.75 -17.71 11.09
C LEU A 139 13.54 -18.47 12.40
N ILE A 140 14.08 -17.93 13.48
CA ILE A 140 13.98 -18.49 14.83
C ILE A 140 13.35 -17.43 15.71
N MET A 141 12.26 -17.79 16.43
CA MET A 141 11.60 -16.87 17.35
C MET A 141 12.50 -16.62 18.57
N LYS A 142 12.78 -15.36 18.85
CA LYS A 142 13.64 -14.89 19.94
C LYS A 142 12.91 -13.82 20.76
N PRO A 143 13.23 -13.69 22.06
CA PRO A 143 12.67 -12.62 22.88
C PRO A 143 12.85 -11.24 22.23
N LEU A 144 11.82 -10.39 22.32
CA LEU A 144 11.81 -9.05 21.70
C LEU A 144 13.03 -8.21 22.14
N GLU A 145 13.38 -8.27 23.41
CA GLU A 145 14.48 -7.51 23.99
C GLU A 145 15.84 -7.85 23.34
N SER A 146 16.01 -9.07 22.87
CA SER A 146 17.22 -9.50 22.16
C SER A 146 17.33 -8.93 20.74
N GLN A 147 16.26 -8.34 20.22
CA GLN A 147 16.14 -7.87 18.84
C GLN A 147 16.03 -6.33 18.73
N GLU A 148 16.37 -5.59 19.79
CA GLU A 148 16.30 -4.10 19.78
C GLU A 148 17.14 -3.46 18.68
N ALA A 149 18.30 -4.03 18.36
CA ALA A 149 19.16 -3.53 17.28
C ALA A 149 18.47 -3.56 15.89
N GLU A 150 17.50 -4.45 15.69
CA GLU A 150 16.76 -4.55 14.43
C GLU A 150 15.81 -3.38 14.21
N ILE A 151 15.45 -2.61 15.26
CA ILE A 151 14.62 -1.40 15.14
C ILE A 151 15.32 -0.37 14.24
N ALA A 152 16.56 -0.02 14.56
CA ALA A 152 17.34 0.94 13.78
C ALA A 152 17.66 0.41 12.37
N ARG A 153 17.94 -0.89 12.25
CA ARG A 153 18.18 -1.55 10.96
C ARG A 153 16.94 -1.53 10.08
N PHE A 154 15.75 -1.82 10.64
CA PHE A 154 14.50 -1.73 9.88
C PHE A 154 14.23 -0.31 9.39
N GLU A 155 14.39 0.69 10.24
CA GLU A 155 14.24 2.09 9.84
C GLU A 155 15.18 2.49 8.70
N TYR A 156 16.43 2.02 8.75
CA TYR A 156 17.40 2.26 7.71
C TYR A 156 16.98 1.59 6.39
N MET A 157 16.60 0.31 6.43
CA MET A 157 16.15 -0.43 5.24
C MET A 157 14.91 0.21 4.61
N ASP A 158 13.92 0.55 5.41
CA ASP A 158 12.66 1.12 4.90
C ASP A 158 12.84 2.54 4.33
N LYS A 159 13.63 3.40 5.01
CA LYS A 159 13.74 4.82 4.65
C LYS A 159 14.89 5.17 3.71
N LYS A 160 15.99 4.42 3.74
CA LYS A 160 17.22 4.73 2.99
C LYS A 160 17.47 3.78 1.83
N VAL A 161 17.38 2.48 2.06
CA VAL A 161 17.51 1.46 1.01
C VAL A 161 16.26 1.42 0.12
N GLY A 162 15.08 1.37 0.75
CA GLY A 162 13.80 1.37 0.05
C GLY A 162 13.57 0.13 -0.82
N TYR A 163 12.69 0.25 -1.79
CA TYR A 163 12.22 -0.84 -2.64
C TYR A 163 12.69 -0.62 -4.08
N LYS A 164 13.40 -1.60 -4.63
CA LYS A 164 13.97 -1.53 -5.98
C LYS A 164 13.10 -2.35 -6.95
N LYS A 165 12.57 -1.68 -7.97
CA LYS A 165 11.79 -2.31 -9.06
C LYS A 165 12.75 -2.93 -10.10
N VAL A 166 13.47 -3.97 -9.72
CA VAL A 166 14.48 -4.65 -10.58
C VAL A 166 13.97 -5.98 -11.14
N VAL A 167 12.84 -6.48 -10.65
CA VAL A 167 12.20 -7.72 -11.11
C VAL A 167 10.71 -7.53 -11.24
N GLU A 168 10.11 -8.21 -12.21
CA GLU A 168 8.66 -8.25 -12.36
C GLU A 168 8.00 -9.06 -11.22
N PRO A 169 6.88 -8.60 -10.64
CA PRO A 169 6.23 -9.23 -9.50
C PRO A 169 5.35 -10.44 -9.90
N ASN A 170 5.83 -11.28 -10.81
CA ASN A 170 5.09 -12.37 -11.47
C ASN A 170 5.08 -13.69 -10.70
N ASN A 171 5.70 -13.74 -9.54
CA ASN A 171 5.73 -14.89 -8.65
C ASN A 171 5.86 -14.48 -7.18
N VAL A 172 5.69 -15.43 -6.25
CA VAL A 172 5.74 -15.16 -4.81
C VAL A 172 7.02 -14.45 -4.38
N LYS A 173 8.19 -14.92 -4.83
CA LYS A 173 9.48 -14.33 -4.47
C LYS A 173 9.56 -12.86 -4.91
N ASN A 174 9.25 -12.60 -6.17
CA ASN A 174 9.43 -11.29 -6.78
C ASN A 174 8.40 -10.27 -6.30
N SER A 175 7.16 -10.71 -6.05
CA SER A 175 6.09 -9.82 -5.56
C SER A 175 6.47 -9.17 -4.22
N GLN A 176 7.24 -9.88 -3.39
CA GLN A 176 7.60 -9.38 -2.06
C GLN A 176 8.70 -8.32 -2.07
N PHE A 177 9.39 -8.09 -3.19
CA PHE A 177 10.29 -6.94 -3.34
C PHE A 177 9.55 -5.63 -3.62
N GLN A 178 8.24 -5.68 -3.90
CA GLN A 178 7.42 -4.48 -4.01
C GLN A 178 7.10 -3.92 -2.62
N GLN A 179 7.03 -2.58 -2.53
CA GLN A 179 6.61 -1.94 -1.28
C GLN A 179 5.17 -2.36 -0.92
N PRO A 180 4.92 -2.91 0.27
CA PRO A 180 3.55 -3.11 0.72
C PRO A 180 2.89 -1.75 0.97
N LEU A 181 1.69 -1.55 0.41
CA LEU A 181 0.91 -0.33 0.65
C LEU A 181 -0.23 -0.58 1.65
N PHE A 182 -0.09 -1.64 2.42
CA PHE A 182 -0.86 -1.98 3.61
C PHE A 182 0.10 -2.56 4.64
N GLU A 183 0.29 -1.86 5.75
CA GLU A 183 1.31 -2.19 6.74
C GLU A 183 0.89 -1.91 8.17
N PHE A 184 1.34 -2.74 9.11
CA PHE A 184 1.22 -2.54 10.55
C PHE A 184 -0.21 -2.31 11.03
N SER A 185 -1.16 -3.02 10.43
CA SER A 185 -2.58 -2.93 10.79
C SER A 185 -2.86 -3.43 12.21
N GLY A 186 -3.99 -3.01 12.79
CA GLY A 186 -4.49 -3.52 14.05
C GLY A 186 -5.15 -4.90 13.97
N ALA A 187 -4.95 -5.67 12.90
CA ALA A 187 -5.47 -7.02 12.76
C ALA A 187 -4.84 -7.98 13.77
N CYS A 188 -5.53 -9.09 14.02
CA CYS A 188 -5.08 -10.14 14.95
C CYS A 188 -3.70 -10.71 14.60
N ALA A 189 -2.99 -11.21 15.60
CA ALA A 189 -1.78 -11.98 15.36
C ALA A 189 -2.12 -13.23 14.53
N GLY A 190 -1.40 -13.40 13.41
CA GLY A 190 -1.67 -14.51 12.49
C GLY A 190 -2.93 -14.37 11.63
N CYS A 191 -3.48 -13.15 11.47
CA CYS A 191 -4.65 -12.91 10.64
C CYS A 191 -4.51 -13.56 9.25
N GLY A 192 -5.55 -14.28 8.82
CA GLY A 192 -5.57 -14.97 7.52
C GLY A 192 -5.95 -14.08 6.34
N GLU A 193 -6.56 -12.91 6.57
CA GLU A 193 -7.01 -11.99 5.51
C GLU A 193 -5.93 -11.01 5.07
N THR A 194 -5.24 -10.40 6.01
CA THR A 194 -4.33 -9.27 5.73
C THR A 194 -3.14 -9.60 4.83
N PRO A 195 -2.60 -10.84 4.76
CA PRO A 195 -1.60 -11.21 3.77
C PRO A 195 -2.09 -11.05 2.32
N TYR A 196 -3.36 -11.34 2.05
CA TYR A 196 -3.96 -11.16 0.71
C TYR A 196 -4.10 -9.67 0.38
N ILE A 197 -4.60 -8.86 1.33
CA ILE A 197 -4.70 -7.40 1.15
C ILE A 197 -3.32 -6.80 0.89
N LYS A 198 -2.32 -7.18 1.67
CA LYS A 198 -0.93 -6.76 1.46
C LYS A 198 -0.45 -7.09 0.03
N LEU A 199 -0.63 -8.33 -0.41
CA LEU A 199 -0.22 -8.77 -1.75
C LEU A 199 -0.91 -7.95 -2.84
N ILE A 200 -2.22 -7.76 -2.75
CA ILE A 200 -2.99 -6.98 -3.72
C ILE A 200 -2.49 -5.54 -3.75
N THR A 201 -2.15 -4.95 -2.59
CA THR A 201 -1.58 -3.60 -2.56
C THR A 201 -0.16 -3.53 -3.13
N GLN A 202 0.64 -4.59 -3.03
CA GLN A 202 1.94 -4.67 -3.68
C GLN A 202 1.85 -4.72 -5.21
N LEU A 203 0.78 -5.34 -5.74
CA LEU A 203 0.57 -5.51 -7.17
C LEU A 203 -0.18 -4.32 -7.80
N PHE A 204 -1.17 -3.77 -7.12
CA PHE A 204 -2.10 -2.79 -7.70
C PHE A 204 -2.21 -1.48 -6.91
N GLY A 205 -1.59 -1.38 -5.74
CA GLY A 205 -1.86 -0.33 -4.76
C GLY A 205 -1.68 1.10 -5.26
N GLU A 206 -0.78 1.35 -6.22
CA GLU A 206 -0.57 2.71 -6.77
C GLU A 206 -1.76 3.24 -7.58
N ARG A 207 -2.67 2.36 -8.00
CA ARG A 207 -3.88 2.69 -8.77
C ARG A 207 -5.15 2.03 -8.21
N MET A 208 -5.08 1.54 -6.98
CA MET A 208 -6.14 0.75 -6.34
C MET A 208 -7.18 1.64 -5.68
N MET A 209 -8.45 1.29 -5.85
CA MET A 209 -9.60 1.83 -5.13
C MET A 209 -10.31 0.67 -4.43
N VAL A 210 -10.70 0.89 -3.18
CA VAL A 210 -11.36 -0.12 -2.34
C VAL A 210 -12.68 0.42 -1.82
N ALA A 211 -13.75 -0.27 -2.11
CA ALA A 211 -15.02 -0.21 -1.40
C ALA A 211 -15.01 -1.30 -0.33
N ASN A 212 -15.22 -0.95 0.93
CA ASN A 212 -15.08 -1.87 2.04
C ASN A 212 -16.39 -2.02 2.81
N ALA A 213 -16.81 -3.25 3.06
CA ALA A 213 -17.95 -3.55 3.91
C ALA A 213 -17.57 -3.49 5.38
N THR A 214 -18.52 -3.13 6.25
CA THR A 214 -18.32 -3.15 7.69
C THR A 214 -17.98 -4.56 8.19
N GLY A 215 -16.93 -4.67 8.99
CA GLY A 215 -16.39 -5.92 9.53
C GLY A 215 -14.95 -5.76 9.99
N CYS A 216 -14.19 -6.85 10.06
CA CYS A 216 -12.77 -6.79 10.42
C CYS A 216 -11.98 -5.90 9.48
N THR A 217 -12.27 -5.95 8.18
CA THR A 217 -11.60 -5.15 7.15
C THR A 217 -11.82 -3.65 7.32
N SER A 218 -12.97 -3.22 7.85
CA SER A 218 -13.22 -1.82 8.21
C SER A 218 -12.51 -1.43 9.50
N ILE A 219 -12.49 -2.32 10.50
CA ILE A 219 -11.89 -2.02 11.80
C ILE A 219 -10.38 -1.81 11.66
N TYR A 220 -9.66 -2.78 11.09
CA TYR A 220 -8.21 -2.63 10.92
C TYR A 220 -7.83 -1.73 9.73
N GLY A 221 -8.77 -1.44 8.80
CA GLY A 221 -8.53 -0.62 7.61
C GLY A 221 -8.64 0.89 7.85
N GLY A 222 -9.52 1.32 8.75
CA GLY A 222 -9.79 2.74 8.92
C GLY A 222 -10.55 3.14 10.18
N SER A 223 -11.28 2.22 10.86
CA SER A 223 -12.04 2.57 12.07
C SER A 223 -11.19 2.62 13.33
N ALA A 224 -10.02 1.96 13.34
CA ALA A 224 -9.01 2.16 14.37
C ALA A 224 -8.41 3.58 14.21
N PRO A 225 -7.82 4.16 15.26
CA PRO A 225 -7.29 5.53 15.17
C PRO A 225 -6.12 5.68 14.19
N SER A 226 -5.60 4.62 13.64
CA SER A 226 -4.53 4.61 12.64
C SER A 226 -4.96 3.94 11.33
N THR A 227 -4.35 4.36 10.23
CA THR A 227 -4.63 3.88 8.88
C THR A 227 -3.44 3.07 8.35
N PRO A 228 -3.62 1.76 8.08
CA PRO A 228 -2.55 0.89 7.57
C PRO A 228 -2.30 1.07 6.06
N TYR A 229 -3.28 1.52 5.29
CA TYR A 229 -3.10 1.86 3.88
C TYR A 229 -2.15 3.04 3.76
N CYS A 230 -1.11 2.88 2.96
CA CYS A 230 -0.05 3.88 2.82
C CYS A 230 0.26 4.19 1.35
N LYS A 231 1.22 5.07 1.13
CA LYS A 231 1.64 5.51 -0.21
C LYS A 231 3.02 4.96 -0.54
N ASN A 232 3.23 4.69 -1.82
CA ASN A 232 4.55 4.39 -2.34
C ASN A 232 5.48 5.60 -2.12
N TYR A 233 6.66 5.35 -1.58
CA TYR A 233 7.60 6.42 -1.20
C TYR A 233 8.19 7.15 -2.42
N GLN A 234 8.27 6.49 -3.56
CA GLN A 234 8.84 7.06 -4.79
C GLN A 234 7.79 7.85 -5.56
N SER A 235 6.65 7.24 -5.87
CA SER A 235 5.60 7.86 -6.70
C SER A 235 4.65 8.77 -5.90
N GLY A 236 4.54 8.57 -4.59
CA GLY A 236 3.56 9.25 -3.74
C GLY A 236 2.12 8.79 -3.98
N ARG A 237 1.90 7.78 -4.82
CA ARG A 237 0.60 7.16 -5.08
C ARG A 237 0.28 6.10 -4.04
N GLY A 238 -0.99 5.80 -3.84
CA GLY A 238 -1.42 4.79 -2.88
C GLY A 238 -2.88 4.44 -3.04
N VAL A 239 -3.34 3.58 -2.15
CA VAL A 239 -4.71 3.07 -2.15
C VAL A 239 -5.68 4.17 -1.74
N ALA A 240 -6.77 4.31 -2.49
CA ALA A 240 -7.97 5.01 -2.07
C ALA A 240 -8.92 3.99 -1.45
N TRP A 241 -9.25 4.19 -0.18
CA TRP A 241 -10.08 3.28 0.58
C TRP A 241 -11.25 4.05 1.22
N ALA A 242 -12.44 3.50 1.09
CA ALA A 242 -13.62 4.03 1.73
C ALA A 242 -14.50 2.89 2.24
N ASN A 243 -15.08 3.08 3.43
CA ASN A 243 -15.98 2.12 4.03
C ASN A 243 -17.44 2.46 3.66
N SER A 244 -18.22 1.43 3.41
CA SER A 244 -19.65 1.47 3.21
C SER A 244 -20.36 0.73 4.33
N LEU A 245 -21.68 0.68 4.28
CA LEU A 245 -22.46 -0.19 5.15
C LEU A 245 -22.28 -1.65 4.75
N PHE A 246 -22.66 -2.55 5.65
CA PHE A 246 -22.58 -3.99 5.39
C PHE A 246 -23.47 -4.39 4.20
N GLU A 247 -24.66 -3.79 4.11
CA GLU A 247 -25.71 -4.17 3.17
C GLU A 247 -25.49 -3.65 1.75
N ASP A 248 -24.80 -2.52 1.57
CA ASP A 248 -24.74 -1.78 0.30
C ASP A 248 -23.37 -1.75 -0.36
N ASN A 249 -22.40 -2.53 0.12
CA ASN A 249 -21.01 -2.41 -0.33
C ASN A 249 -20.81 -2.84 -1.79
N ALA A 250 -21.61 -3.78 -2.29
CA ALA A 250 -21.53 -4.21 -3.68
C ALA A 250 -21.94 -3.07 -4.64
N GLU A 251 -23.07 -2.42 -4.35
CA GLU A 251 -23.61 -1.28 -5.10
C GLU A 251 -22.70 -0.06 -4.97
N TYR A 252 -22.16 0.18 -3.77
CA TYR A 252 -21.20 1.25 -3.53
C TYR A 252 -19.93 1.06 -4.37
N GLY A 253 -19.39 -0.18 -4.39
CA GLY A 253 -18.21 -0.50 -5.20
C GLY A 253 -18.48 -0.37 -6.70
N LEU A 254 -19.67 -0.79 -7.17
CA LEU A 254 -20.10 -0.59 -8.55
C LEU A 254 -20.22 0.90 -8.87
N GLY A 255 -20.85 1.69 -7.99
CA GLY A 255 -20.99 3.14 -8.15
C GLY A 255 -19.62 3.85 -8.24
N MET A 256 -18.65 3.45 -7.41
CA MET A 256 -17.27 3.96 -7.48
C MET A 256 -16.62 3.64 -8.84
N ALA A 257 -16.78 2.41 -9.33
CA ALA A 257 -16.23 1.98 -10.62
C ALA A 257 -16.84 2.77 -11.78
N GLU A 258 -18.17 2.83 -11.84
CA GLU A 258 -18.91 3.55 -12.89
C GLU A 258 -18.60 5.06 -12.86
N GLY A 259 -18.63 5.69 -11.69
CA GLY A 259 -18.30 7.11 -11.55
C GLY A 259 -16.89 7.42 -12.04
N ASN A 260 -15.91 6.60 -11.65
CA ASN A 260 -14.54 6.76 -12.11
C ASN A 260 -14.41 6.57 -13.63
N ASN A 261 -15.06 5.54 -14.20
CA ASN A 261 -15.03 5.27 -15.64
C ASN A 261 -15.67 6.41 -16.43
N ARG A 262 -16.83 6.93 -16.00
CA ARG A 262 -17.50 8.06 -16.67
C ARG A 262 -16.67 9.34 -16.69
N LEU A 263 -15.99 9.65 -15.58
CA LEU A 263 -15.11 10.83 -15.53
C LEU A 263 -13.85 10.62 -16.39
N ARG A 264 -13.37 9.41 -16.48
CA ARG A 264 -12.25 9.02 -17.35
C ARG A 264 -12.63 9.11 -18.82
N ASP A 265 -13.82 8.64 -19.20
CA ASP A 265 -14.37 8.77 -20.55
C ASP A 265 -14.62 10.24 -20.94
N ARG A 266 -15.09 11.07 -19.98
CA ARG A 266 -15.19 12.51 -20.19
C ARG A 266 -13.84 13.14 -20.51
N ALA A 267 -12.79 12.78 -19.76
CA ALA A 267 -11.45 13.27 -20.04
C ALA A 267 -10.97 12.85 -21.45
N LYS A 268 -11.21 11.58 -21.83
CA LYS A 268 -10.88 11.05 -23.16
C LYS A 268 -11.57 11.87 -24.25
N ARG A 269 -12.88 12.06 -24.15
CA ARG A 269 -13.66 12.80 -25.14
C ARG A 269 -13.16 14.25 -25.28
N LEU A 270 -12.92 14.96 -24.16
CA LEU A 270 -12.42 16.33 -24.20
C LEU A 270 -11.05 16.41 -24.86
N LEU A 271 -10.18 15.43 -24.64
CA LEU A 271 -8.86 15.35 -25.27
C LEU A 271 -8.96 15.09 -26.78
N GLU A 272 -9.82 14.15 -27.21
CA GLU A 272 -10.02 13.81 -28.62
C GLU A 272 -10.62 15.00 -29.41
N GLU A 273 -11.65 15.66 -28.85
CA GLU A 273 -12.31 16.81 -29.47
C GLU A 273 -11.40 18.03 -29.62
N ASN A 274 -10.40 18.17 -28.77
CA ASN A 274 -9.52 19.35 -28.75
C ASN A 274 -8.07 19.04 -29.13
N LEU A 275 -7.76 17.86 -29.64
CA LEU A 275 -6.40 17.39 -29.89
C LEU A 275 -5.62 18.37 -30.82
N SER A 276 -6.26 18.87 -31.87
CA SER A 276 -5.63 19.80 -32.84
C SER A 276 -5.33 21.16 -32.25
N ASN A 277 -5.89 21.52 -31.09
CA ASN A 277 -5.71 22.80 -30.44
C ASN A 277 -4.47 22.87 -29.54
N PHE A 278 -3.85 21.71 -29.29
CA PHE A 278 -2.68 21.60 -28.42
C PHE A 278 -1.36 21.67 -29.20
N SER A 279 -0.28 21.96 -28.48
CA SER A 279 1.07 21.89 -29.02
C SER A 279 1.43 20.46 -29.47
N ALA A 280 2.41 20.32 -30.35
CA ALA A 280 2.86 19.03 -30.86
C ALA A 280 3.34 18.10 -29.71
N GLU A 281 3.97 18.65 -28.67
CA GLU A 281 4.39 17.92 -27.46
C GLU A 281 3.16 17.34 -26.73
N THR A 282 2.14 18.15 -26.54
CA THR A 282 0.91 17.73 -25.85
C THR A 282 0.12 16.73 -26.67
N GLN A 283 0.04 16.92 -28.00
CA GLN A 283 -0.60 15.94 -28.91
C GLN A 283 0.07 14.56 -28.83
N ALA A 284 1.40 14.51 -28.79
CA ALA A 284 2.14 13.27 -28.65
C ALA A 284 1.84 12.57 -27.31
N ALA A 285 1.84 13.32 -26.22
CA ALA A 285 1.53 12.79 -24.88
C ALA A 285 0.07 12.29 -24.76
N VAL A 286 -0.89 12.99 -25.37
CA VAL A 286 -2.29 12.58 -25.43
C VAL A 286 -2.44 11.26 -26.22
N ASN A 287 -1.78 11.17 -27.40
CA ASN A 287 -1.83 9.95 -28.21
C ASN A 287 -1.19 8.75 -27.50
N GLU A 288 -0.10 8.95 -26.76
CA GLU A 288 0.48 7.91 -25.89
C GLU A 288 -0.52 7.45 -24.82
N TRP A 289 -1.19 8.39 -24.17
CA TRP A 289 -2.21 8.07 -23.16
C TRP A 289 -3.42 7.34 -23.76
N LEU A 290 -3.92 7.76 -24.91
CA LEU A 290 -5.01 7.11 -25.64
C LEU A 290 -4.65 5.66 -26.02
N ALA A 291 -3.42 5.44 -26.49
CA ALA A 291 -2.93 4.11 -26.82
C ALA A 291 -2.81 3.20 -25.59
N ALA A 292 -2.53 3.78 -24.42
CA ALA A 292 -2.43 3.07 -23.14
C ALA A 292 -3.77 3.01 -22.39
N PHE A 293 -4.87 3.53 -22.93
CA PHE A 293 -6.12 3.77 -22.21
C PHE A 293 -6.62 2.55 -21.43
N GLU A 294 -6.57 1.36 -22.00
CA GLU A 294 -7.03 0.12 -21.36
C GLU A 294 -5.96 -0.62 -20.55
N ASP A 295 -4.72 -0.12 -20.53
CA ASP A 295 -3.62 -0.75 -19.81
C ASP A 295 -3.36 -0.01 -18.48
N GLY A 296 -3.60 -0.69 -17.35
CA GLY A 296 -3.47 -0.07 -16.01
C GLY A 296 -2.06 0.39 -15.69
N GLU A 297 -1.04 -0.36 -16.11
CA GLU A 297 0.35 -0.07 -15.79
C GLU A 297 0.92 1.04 -16.71
N LYS A 298 0.65 0.94 -18.01
CA LYS A 298 1.10 1.96 -18.96
C LYS A 298 0.43 3.31 -18.72
N THR A 299 -0.85 3.32 -18.31
CA THR A 299 -1.53 4.59 -17.98
C THR A 299 -0.94 5.30 -16.76
N LEU A 300 -0.21 4.64 -15.88
CA LEU A 300 0.49 5.33 -14.78
C LEU A 300 1.49 6.35 -15.32
N VAL A 301 2.38 5.92 -16.21
CA VAL A 301 3.42 6.76 -16.80
C VAL A 301 2.81 7.75 -17.81
N ALA A 302 1.95 7.27 -18.71
CA ALA A 302 1.31 8.11 -19.72
C ALA A 302 0.46 9.24 -19.10
N SER A 303 -0.21 8.99 -17.96
CA SER A 303 -0.96 10.01 -17.23
C SER A 303 -0.07 11.13 -16.67
N ASP A 304 1.11 10.77 -16.16
CA ASP A 304 2.07 11.76 -15.65
C ASP A 304 2.65 12.61 -16.79
N ASN A 305 3.03 11.98 -17.90
CA ASN A 305 3.53 12.65 -19.10
C ASN A 305 2.48 13.63 -19.67
N MET A 306 1.26 13.15 -19.84
CA MET A 306 0.14 13.96 -20.34
C MET A 306 -0.19 15.12 -19.39
N SER A 307 -0.23 14.88 -18.10
CA SER A 307 -0.49 15.94 -17.11
C SER A 307 0.59 17.01 -17.13
N ALA A 308 1.87 16.63 -17.30
CA ALA A 308 2.98 17.56 -17.40
C ALA A 308 2.94 18.38 -18.70
N ALA A 309 2.53 17.77 -19.81
CA ALA A 309 2.38 18.47 -21.09
C ALA A 309 1.19 19.46 -21.05
N LEU A 310 0.02 19.02 -20.59
CA LEU A 310 -1.18 19.86 -20.43
C LEU A 310 -0.93 21.06 -19.48
N ALA A 311 -0.10 20.89 -18.46
CA ALA A 311 0.24 21.97 -17.53
C ALA A 311 1.05 23.12 -18.20
N LYS A 312 1.65 22.88 -19.35
CA LYS A 312 2.37 23.90 -20.15
C LYS A 312 1.42 24.68 -21.10
N GLU A 313 0.23 24.13 -21.33
CA GLU A 313 -0.77 24.77 -22.19
C GLU A 313 -1.48 25.92 -21.45
N ASN A 314 -1.67 27.06 -22.12
CA ASN A 314 -2.34 28.21 -21.52
C ASN A 314 -3.83 28.31 -21.87
N SER A 315 -4.41 27.26 -22.46
CA SER A 315 -5.83 27.21 -22.85
C SER A 315 -6.76 26.95 -21.68
N ALA A 316 -7.98 27.45 -21.72
CA ALA A 316 -9.01 27.17 -20.74
C ALA A 316 -9.39 25.68 -20.72
N ILE A 317 -9.43 25.05 -21.89
CA ILE A 317 -9.76 23.62 -22.03
C ILE A 317 -8.68 22.72 -21.39
N ALA A 318 -7.39 23.07 -21.50
CA ALA A 318 -6.33 22.32 -20.84
C ALA A 318 -6.47 22.37 -19.31
N LYS A 319 -6.90 23.51 -18.76
CA LYS A 319 -7.17 23.66 -17.33
C LYS A 319 -8.35 22.82 -16.88
N GLU A 320 -9.45 22.84 -17.66
CA GLU A 320 -10.63 21.99 -17.40
C GLU A 320 -10.26 20.50 -17.42
N ILE A 321 -9.48 20.08 -18.41
CA ILE A 321 -9.03 18.68 -18.49
C ILE A 321 -8.14 18.31 -17.31
N LEU A 322 -7.27 19.22 -16.85
CA LEU A 322 -6.42 18.98 -15.67
C LEU A 322 -7.19 18.85 -14.35
N GLU A 323 -8.41 19.38 -14.25
CA GLU A 323 -9.29 19.11 -13.10
C GLU A 323 -9.64 17.60 -13.00
N LEU A 324 -9.67 16.91 -14.15
CA LEU A 324 -9.93 15.47 -14.23
C LEU A 324 -8.66 14.60 -14.06
N LYS A 325 -7.49 15.17 -13.74
CA LYS A 325 -6.22 14.44 -13.67
C LYS A 325 -6.22 13.22 -12.72
N ALA A 326 -7.05 13.24 -11.69
CA ALA A 326 -7.19 12.12 -10.75
C ALA A 326 -7.75 10.85 -11.43
N TYR A 327 -8.43 11.01 -12.56
CA TYR A 327 -9.09 9.94 -13.33
C TYR A 327 -8.30 9.48 -14.56
N PHE A 328 -7.16 10.08 -14.89
CA PHE A 328 -6.39 9.70 -16.10
C PHE A 328 -5.85 8.28 -16.00
N THR A 329 -5.36 7.87 -14.83
CA THR A 329 -4.87 6.50 -14.62
C THR A 329 -6.03 5.52 -14.52
N LYS A 330 -5.95 4.39 -15.26
CA LYS A 330 -6.92 3.29 -15.15
C LYS A 330 -6.85 2.67 -13.75
N LYS A 331 -7.89 2.86 -12.96
CA LYS A 331 -7.98 2.34 -11.59
C LYS A 331 -8.18 0.82 -11.58
N SER A 332 -7.74 0.20 -10.49
CA SER A 332 -8.07 -1.17 -10.13
C SER A 332 -9.10 -1.10 -9.00
N GLN A 333 -10.36 -1.41 -9.30
CA GLN A 333 -11.44 -1.37 -8.33
C GLN A 333 -11.57 -2.71 -7.62
N TRP A 334 -11.66 -2.64 -6.29
CA TRP A 334 -11.79 -3.79 -5.40
C TRP A 334 -12.95 -3.58 -4.44
N ILE A 335 -13.61 -4.67 -4.10
CA ILE A 335 -14.64 -4.71 -3.07
C ILE A 335 -14.13 -5.67 -1.99
N PHE A 336 -14.00 -5.18 -0.75
CA PHE A 336 -13.55 -5.95 0.39
C PHE A 336 -14.68 -6.11 1.42
N GLY A 337 -14.74 -7.29 1.99
CA GLY A 337 -15.62 -7.61 3.10
C GLY A 337 -15.12 -8.87 3.80
N GLY A 338 -15.62 -9.12 5.00
CA GLY A 338 -15.37 -10.35 5.73
C GLY A 338 -16.23 -11.51 5.22
N ASP A 339 -16.06 -12.65 5.85
CA ASP A 339 -16.83 -13.86 5.55
C ASP A 339 -18.34 -13.68 5.76
N GLY A 340 -18.77 -13.01 6.85
CA GLY A 340 -20.17 -12.70 7.07
C GLY A 340 -20.79 -11.89 5.93
N TRP A 341 -20.10 -10.86 5.46
CA TRP A 341 -20.58 -10.08 4.33
C TRP A 341 -20.63 -10.92 3.04
N ALA A 342 -19.60 -11.71 2.78
CA ALA A 342 -19.50 -12.50 1.55
C ALA A 342 -20.58 -13.59 1.49
N TYR A 343 -20.88 -14.25 2.61
CA TYR A 343 -21.86 -15.35 2.65
C TYR A 343 -23.29 -14.85 2.87
N ASP A 344 -23.48 -13.85 3.72
CA ASP A 344 -24.83 -13.40 4.08
C ASP A 344 -25.40 -12.34 3.14
N CYS A 345 -24.55 -11.45 2.59
CA CYS A 345 -25.03 -10.41 1.68
C CYS A 345 -24.75 -10.74 0.22
N LEU A 346 -23.50 -11.03 -0.14
CA LEU A 346 -23.13 -11.18 -1.54
C LEU A 346 -23.70 -12.45 -2.17
N LEU A 347 -23.66 -13.60 -1.47
CA LEU A 347 -24.17 -14.86 -2.00
C LEU A 347 -25.69 -14.95 -2.02
N TYR A 348 -26.37 -14.37 -1.02
CA TYR A 348 -27.82 -14.40 -0.94
C TYR A 348 -28.53 -13.31 -1.74
N THR A 349 -27.83 -12.23 -2.07
CA THR A 349 -28.40 -11.10 -2.83
C THR A 349 -27.92 -11.04 -4.27
N SER A 350 -26.95 -11.87 -4.67
CA SER A 350 -26.51 -11.94 -6.06
C SER A 350 -27.37 -12.90 -6.87
N ASP A 351 -27.73 -12.49 -8.08
CA ASP A 351 -28.50 -13.25 -9.07
C ASP A 351 -27.95 -14.69 -9.31
N ALA A 352 -26.64 -14.85 -9.15
CA ALA A 352 -25.96 -16.14 -9.31
C ALA A 352 -26.27 -17.15 -8.19
N ALA A 353 -26.80 -16.71 -7.03
CA ALA A 353 -27.23 -17.59 -5.96
C ALA A 353 -28.70 -18.04 -6.16
N ASP A 354 -29.53 -17.20 -6.76
CA ASP A 354 -30.96 -17.46 -7.00
C ASP A 354 -31.18 -18.46 -8.14
N ASP A 355 -30.27 -18.52 -9.10
CA ASP A 355 -30.33 -19.44 -10.25
C ASP A 355 -30.12 -20.94 -9.90
N LYS A 356 -29.86 -21.27 -8.65
CA LYS A 356 -29.60 -22.65 -8.16
C LYS A 356 -30.55 -23.12 -7.06
N ALA A 357 -31.54 -22.31 -6.70
CA ALA A 357 -32.51 -22.67 -5.66
C ALA A 357 -33.72 -23.43 -6.24
#